data_51e7ab8b1b0cf2d692edd2aabed6320f
#
_entry.id   51e7ab8b1b0cf2d692edd2aabed6320f
#
_cell.length_a   1.000
_cell.length_b   1.000
_cell.length_c   1.000
_cell.angle_alpha   90.00
_cell.angle_beta   90.00
_cell.angle_gamma   90.00
#
_symmetry.space_group_name_H-M   'P 1'
#
loop_
_entity.id
_entity.type
_entity.pdbx_description
1 polymer ?
#
loop_
_entity_poly.entity_id
_entity_poly.type
_entity_poly.pdbx_seq_one_letter_code
_entity_poly.pdbx_strand_id
1 'polypeptide(L)'
;MKHVTIKDIALRLHLSTSTVSRALTDDKNIRQETKAKVRALAEEWGYKPNEVALGLKRGRTNTVGIIVPEMITPFAAEVIGSIQHLLFEKGLRVIITQSDENPETERNNLRLMEQFRVDGIIMNLCRTSGNEEEYKRIQQQGIPIVFFDRVPESSEVTKVIVDDYVKSFFLVEHLIRIGRRSIVHLQGPDYILSLIHISEPT
;
A
#
# COMPACT_ATOMS: atom_id res chain seq x y z
N MET A 1 -7.67 27.74 15.67
CA MET A 1 -7.34 27.09 16.97
C MET A 1 -5.88 26.72 16.98
N LYS A 2 -5.14 27.10 18.05
CA LYS A 2 -3.71 26.75 18.16
C LYS A 2 -3.62 25.28 18.57
N HIS A 3 -3.02 24.44 17.75
CA HIS A 3 -2.80 23.04 18.09
C HIS A 3 -1.85 22.92 19.28
N VAL A 4 -2.26 22.18 20.33
CA VAL A 4 -1.39 21.86 21.45
C VAL A 4 -0.21 21.02 20.97
N THR A 5 0.98 21.38 21.38
CA THR A 5 2.22 20.71 21.00
C THR A 5 2.86 20.01 22.19
N ILE A 6 3.78 19.08 21.91
CA ILE A 6 4.59 18.44 22.95
C ILE A 6 5.40 19.46 23.78
N LYS A 7 5.75 20.61 23.17
CA LYS A 7 6.45 21.69 23.87
C LYS A 7 5.58 22.37 24.91
N ASP A 8 4.27 22.52 24.64
CA ASP A 8 3.34 23.14 25.57
C ASP A 8 3.15 22.26 26.82
N ILE A 9 3.02 20.93 26.62
CA ILE A 9 2.94 19.96 27.71
C ILE A 9 4.24 19.95 28.54
N ALA A 10 5.39 19.98 27.87
CA ALA A 10 6.69 19.98 28.52
C ALA A 10 6.85 21.25 29.38
N LEU A 11 6.47 22.41 28.87
CA LEU A 11 6.52 23.68 29.59
C LEU A 11 5.60 23.65 30.82
N ARG A 12 4.36 23.16 30.68
CA ARG A 12 3.37 23.11 31.76
C ARG A 12 3.79 22.19 32.92
N LEU A 13 4.47 21.08 32.62
CA LEU A 13 4.92 20.10 33.60
C LEU A 13 6.36 20.30 34.05
N HIS A 14 7.04 21.36 33.58
CA HIS A 14 8.47 21.61 33.83
C HIS A 14 9.37 20.41 33.49
N LEU A 15 9.05 19.74 32.38
CA LEU A 15 9.78 18.57 31.86
C LEU A 15 10.46 18.92 30.53
N SER A 16 11.44 18.12 30.14
CA SER A 16 11.98 18.20 28.77
C SER A 16 11.02 17.58 27.77
N THR A 17 11.02 18.08 26.53
CA THR A 17 10.23 17.49 25.44
C THR A 17 10.54 16.01 25.19
N SER A 18 11.81 15.61 25.43
CA SER A 18 12.23 14.22 25.35
C SER A 18 11.61 13.35 26.46
N THR A 19 11.50 13.87 27.68
CA THR A 19 10.83 13.20 28.79
C THR A 19 9.34 13.00 28.51
N VAL A 20 8.65 14.06 28.04
CA VAL A 20 7.24 13.97 27.64
C VAL A 20 7.04 12.96 26.51
N SER A 21 7.88 13.01 25.47
CA SER A 21 7.82 12.03 24.35
C SER A 21 7.97 10.59 24.85
N ARG A 22 8.94 10.31 25.73
CA ARG A 22 9.15 8.98 26.30
C ARG A 22 8.00 8.55 27.23
N ALA A 23 7.43 9.47 27.99
CA ALA A 23 6.29 9.18 28.85
C ALA A 23 5.04 8.78 28.02
N LEU A 24 4.79 9.46 26.89
CA LEU A 24 3.69 9.16 25.99
C LEU A 24 3.87 7.80 25.26
N THR A 25 5.12 7.41 24.99
CA THR A 25 5.44 6.12 24.34
C THR A 25 5.70 4.99 25.32
N ASP A 26 5.37 5.17 26.59
CA ASP A 26 5.49 4.18 27.65
C ASP A 26 6.90 3.67 27.92
N ASP A 27 7.93 4.49 27.68
CA ASP A 27 9.33 4.13 27.89
C ASP A 27 9.56 3.67 29.34
N LYS A 28 10.22 2.51 29.50
CA LYS A 28 10.50 1.90 30.79
C LYS A 28 11.37 2.76 31.74
N ASN A 29 12.13 3.69 31.19
CA ASN A 29 13.01 4.57 31.95
C ASN A 29 12.28 5.79 32.55
N ILE A 30 10.98 5.95 32.29
CA ILE A 30 10.16 7.02 32.87
C ILE A 30 9.30 6.46 34.01
N ARG A 31 9.33 7.15 35.14
CA ARG A 31 8.54 6.76 36.33
C ARG A 31 7.04 6.78 36.01
N GLN A 32 6.27 5.83 36.57
CA GLN A 32 4.85 5.71 36.35
C GLN A 32 4.07 6.98 36.74
N GLU A 33 4.45 7.63 37.83
CA GLU A 33 3.86 8.90 38.24
C GLU A 33 4.02 9.98 37.14
N THR A 34 5.19 10.09 36.53
CA THR A 34 5.45 11.06 35.45
C THR A 34 4.65 10.71 34.22
N LYS A 35 4.55 9.41 33.86
CA LYS A 35 3.69 8.96 32.75
C LYS A 35 2.24 9.33 32.98
N ALA A 36 1.72 9.09 34.17
CA ALA A 36 0.33 9.42 34.52
C ALA A 36 0.05 10.93 34.39
N LYS A 37 0.93 11.79 34.92
CA LYS A 37 0.79 13.26 34.81
C LYS A 37 0.81 13.73 33.37
N VAL A 38 1.73 13.18 32.56
CA VAL A 38 1.85 13.55 31.13
C VAL A 38 0.62 13.11 30.35
N ARG A 39 0.12 11.88 30.56
CA ARG A 39 -1.06 11.35 29.88
C ARG A 39 -2.31 12.12 30.26
N ALA A 40 -2.53 12.41 31.54
CA ALA A 40 -3.69 13.17 32.00
C ALA A 40 -3.72 14.57 31.36
N LEU A 41 -2.59 15.29 31.35
CA LEU A 41 -2.53 16.61 30.73
C LEU A 41 -2.67 16.56 29.21
N ALA A 42 -2.13 15.53 28.56
CA ALA A 42 -2.28 15.35 27.13
C ALA A 42 -3.75 15.10 26.74
N GLU A 43 -4.46 14.32 27.52
CA GLU A 43 -5.91 14.04 27.35
C GLU A 43 -6.75 15.31 27.61
N GLU A 44 -6.50 15.99 28.73
CA GLU A 44 -7.19 17.25 29.08
C GLU A 44 -7.07 18.30 27.98
N TRP A 45 -5.88 18.43 27.38
CA TRP A 45 -5.63 19.43 26.35
C TRP A 45 -5.93 18.93 24.93
N GLY A 46 -6.40 17.71 24.76
CA GLY A 46 -6.69 17.10 23.46
C GLY A 46 -5.43 16.95 22.59
N TYR A 47 -4.27 16.77 23.22
CA TYR A 47 -3.01 16.58 22.49
C TYR A 47 -3.03 15.24 21.75
N LYS A 48 -2.82 15.28 20.44
CA LYS A 48 -2.58 14.09 19.62
C LYS A 48 -1.13 14.06 19.18
N PRO A 49 -0.40 12.96 19.43
CA PRO A 49 0.95 12.81 18.90
C PRO A 49 0.98 13.04 17.39
N ASN A 50 1.98 13.76 16.93
CA ASN A 50 2.21 13.89 15.50
C ASN A 50 2.83 12.59 14.98
N GLU A 51 2.01 11.73 14.38
CA GLU A 51 2.43 10.43 13.85
C GLU A 51 3.54 10.55 12.79
N VAL A 52 3.55 11.63 12.02
CA VAL A 52 4.62 11.90 11.04
C VAL A 52 5.96 12.14 11.75
N ALA A 53 5.95 12.92 12.83
CA ALA A 53 7.16 13.15 13.63
C ALA A 53 7.63 11.89 14.37
N LEU A 54 6.70 11.07 14.84
CA LEU A 54 7.01 9.77 15.44
C LEU A 54 7.57 8.79 14.41
N GLY A 55 6.99 8.77 13.22
CA GLY A 55 7.44 7.97 12.08
C GLY A 55 8.87 8.31 11.67
N LEU A 56 9.20 9.61 11.55
CA LEU A 56 10.57 10.08 11.29
C LEU A 56 11.58 9.57 12.33
N LYS A 57 11.21 9.56 13.60
CA LYS A 57 12.08 9.05 14.69
C LYS A 57 12.26 7.54 14.64
N ARG A 58 11.26 6.80 14.17
CA ARG A 58 11.26 5.31 14.06
C ARG A 58 11.82 4.83 12.72
N GLY A 59 12.03 5.72 11.74
CA GLY A 59 12.41 5.37 10.37
C GLY A 59 11.29 4.67 9.59
N ARG A 60 10.04 4.69 10.11
CA ARG A 60 8.86 4.08 9.49
C ARG A 60 7.65 4.97 9.67
N THR A 61 6.85 5.09 8.62
CA THR A 61 5.62 5.91 8.63
C THR A 61 4.38 5.10 9.00
N ASN A 62 4.47 3.77 9.04
CA ASN A 62 3.35 2.83 9.14
C ASN A 62 2.29 3.12 8.07
N THR A 63 2.73 3.44 6.87
CA THR A 63 1.87 3.78 5.75
C THR A 63 2.27 2.97 4.54
N VAL A 64 1.30 2.36 3.87
CA VAL A 64 1.47 1.60 2.63
C VAL A 64 0.73 2.34 1.51
N GLY A 65 1.40 2.51 0.38
CA GLY A 65 0.78 3.03 -0.84
C GLY A 65 0.08 1.93 -1.63
N ILE A 66 -1.09 2.23 -2.17
CA ILE A 66 -1.75 1.37 -3.16
C ILE A 66 -1.92 2.21 -4.43
N ILE A 67 -1.40 1.70 -5.56
CA ILE A 67 -1.54 2.35 -6.86
C ILE A 67 -2.28 1.38 -7.79
N VAL A 68 -3.40 1.82 -8.34
CA VAL A 68 -4.24 1.03 -9.26
C VAL A 68 -4.62 1.83 -10.49
N PRO A 69 -4.85 1.20 -11.64
CA PRO A 69 -5.33 1.88 -12.84
C PRO A 69 -6.72 2.48 -12.64
N GLU A 70 -7.63 1.71 -12.05
CA GLU A 70 -9.02 2.07 -11.81
C GLU A 70 -9.52 1.48 -10.49
N MET A 71 -10.34 2.24 -9.75
CA MET A 71 -10.95 1.78 -8.49
C MET A 71 -12.40 1.33 -8.67
N ILE A 72 -13.01 1.63 -9.84
CA ILE A 72 -14.44 1.45 -10.08
C ILE A 72 -14.84 0.01 -10.40
N THR A 73 -13.89 -0.83 -10.82
CA THR A 73 -14.20 -2.23 -11.15
C THR A 73 -14.48 -3.04 -9.89
N PRO A 74 -15.43 -4.01 -9.91
CA PRO A 74 -15.69 -4.87 -8.76
C PRO A 74 -14.44 -5.58 -8.25
N PHE A 75 -13.57 -6.05 -9.15
CA PHE A 75 -12.29 -6.67 -8.81
C PHE A 75 -11.38 -5.72 -8.03
N ALA A 76 -11.16 -4.51 -8.55
CA ALA A 76 -10.29 -3.54 -7.88
C ALA A 76 -10.85 -3.15 -6.51
N ALA A 77 -12.16 -2.90 -6.40
CA ALA A 77 -12.81 -2.54 -5.16
C ALA A 77 -12.65 -3.64 -4.09
N GLU A 78 -12.84 -4.91 -4.47
CA GLU A 78 -12.72 -6.06 -3.56
C GLU A 78 -11.27 -6.27 -3.10
N VAL A 79 -10.31 -6.21 -4.02
CA VAL A 79 -8.88 -6.34 -3.71
C VAL A 79 -8.41 -5.20 -2.80
N ILE A 80 -8.72 -3.95 -3.15
CA ILE A 80 -8.35 -2.77 -2.35
C ILE A 80 -8.97 -2.86 -0.96
N GLY A 81 -10.25 -3.20 -0.87
CA GLY A 81 -10.95 -3.36 0.41
C GLY A 81 -10.32 -4.43 1.30
N SER A 82 -9.96 -5.57 0.73
CA SER A 82 -9.30 -6.67 1.44
C SER A 82 -7.90 -6.28 1.93
N ILE A 83 -7.10 -5.62 1.08
CA ILE A 83 -5.77 -5.12 1.45
C ILE A 83 -5.89 -4.10 2.57
N GLN A 84 -6.81 -3.14 2.45
CA GLN A 84 -7.02 -2.09 3.45
C GLN A 84 -7.41 -2.68 4.80
N HIS A 85 -8.31 -3.66 4.82
CA HIS A 85 -8.74 -4.33 6.05
C HIS A 85 -7.57 -5.03 6.76
N LEU A 86 -6.80 -5.85 6.02
CA LEU A 86 -5.64 -6.56 6.55
C LEU A 86 -4.53 -5.61 7.07
N LEU A 87 -4.28 -4.51 6.36
CA LEU A 87 -3.30 -3.52 6.78
C LEU A 87 -3.77 -2.77 8.03
N PHE A 88 -5.07 -2.45 8.12
CA PHE A 88 -5.65 -1.81 9.29
C PHE A 88 -5.53 -2.67 10.55
N GLU A 89 -5.79 -3.97 10.47
CA GLU A 89 -5.58 -4.92 11.58
C GLU A 89 -4.13 -4.95 12.08
N LYS A 90 -3.17 -4.66 11.20
CA LYS A 90 -1.75 -4.56 11.53
C LYS A 90 -1.33 -3.15 12.01
N GLY A 91 -2.27 -2.23 12.17
CA GLY A 91 -1.99 -0.84 12.57
C GLY A 91 -1.30 -0.01 11.48
N LEU A 92 -1.41 -0.43 10.21
CA LEU A 92 -0.88 0.30 9.06
C LEU A 92 -1.95 1.19 8.43
N ARG A 93 -1.54 2.34 7.93
CA ARG A 93 -2.37 3.26 7.16
C ARG A 93 -2.21 3.00 5.67
N VAL A 94 -3.20 3.39 4.89
CA VAL A 94 -3.19 3.21 3.44
C VAL A 94 -3.38 4.57 2.76
N ILE A 95 -2.58 4.82 1.73
CA ILE A 95 -2.78 5.88 0.75
C ILE A 95 -3.12 5.19 -0.56
N ILE A 96 -4.29 5.49 -1.11
CA ILE A 96 -4.74 4.90 -2.38
C ILE A 96 -4.71 5.97 -3.45
N THR A 97 -4.13 5.65 -4.60
CA THR A 97 -4.11 6.52 -5.78
C THR A 97 -4.52 5.75 -7.01
N GLN A 98 -5.12 6.46 -7.96
CA GLN A 98 -5.54 5.93 -9.24
C GLN A 98 -4.69 6.54 -10.36
N SER A 99 -4.30 5.74 -11.34
CA SER A 99 -3.48 6.21 -12.46
C SER A 99 -4.28 6.52 -13.72
N ASP A 100 -5.58 6.19 -13.76
CA ASP A 100 -6.48 6.41 -14.91
C ASP A 100 -5.94 5.83 -16.22
N GLU A 101 -5.32 4.65 -16.16
CA GLU A 101 -4.65 3.98 -17.28
C GLU A 101 -3.58 4.87 -17.97
N ASN A 102 -3.03 5.84 -17.26
CA ASN A 102 -2.04 6.78 -17.77
C ASN A 102 -0.66 6.56 -17.14
N PRO A 103 0.39 6.23 -17.94
CA PRO A 103 1.75 5.97 -17.42
C PRO A 103 2.39 7.17 -16.72
N GLU A 104 2.06 8.40 -17.13
CA GLU A 104 2.60 9.59 -16.48
C GLU A 104 1.95 9.83 -15.12
N THR A 105 0.63 9.64 -15.02
CA THR A 105 -0.09 9.68 -13.73
C THR A 105 0.42 8.59 -12.79
N GLU A 106 0.67 7.38 -13.30
CA GLU A 106 1.28 6.29 -12.56
C GLU A 106 2.65 6.68 -11.99
N ARG A 107 3.51 7.28 -12.82
CA ARG A 107 4.83 7.79 -12.40
C ARG A 107 4.71 8.88 -11.34
N ASN A 108 3.78 9.80 -11.50
CA ASN A 108 3.54 10.86 -10.51
C ASN A 108 3.02 10.29 -9.19
N ASN A 109 2.18 9.26 -9.23
CA ASN A 109 1.71 8.55 -8.04
C ASN A 109 2.87 7.85 -7.31
N LEU A 110 3.80 7.22 -8.04
CA LEU A 110 5.00 6.63 -7.45
C LEU A 110 5.86 7.67 -6.72
N ARG A 111 6.10 8.82 -7.35
CA ARG A 111 6.82 9.94 -6.72
C ARG A 111 6.10 10.49 -5.50
N LEU A 112 4.78 10.53 -5.55
CA LEU A 112 3.95 10.94 -4.41
C LEU A 112 4.14 9.98 -3.23
N MET A 113 4.13 8.66 -3.46
CA MET A 113 4.38 7.65 -2.43
C MET A 113 5.77 7.81 -1.80
N GLU A 114 6.78 8.09 -2.62
CA GLU A 114 8.13 8.39 -2.16
C GLU A 114 8.17 9.64 -1.28
N GLN A 115 7.52 10.74 -1.69
CA GLN A 115 7.43 11.98 -0.91
C GLN A 115 6.74 11.76 0.45
N PHE A 116 5.71 10.94 0.50
CA PHE A 116 5.04 10.53 1.74
C PHE A 116 5.85 9.52 2.56
N ARG A 117 6.99 9.05 2.02
CA ARG A 117 7.85 8.05 2.67
C ARG A 117 7.07 6.83 3.12
N VAL A 118 6.24 6.28 2.23
CA VAL A 118 5.51 5.04 2.54
C VAL A 118 6.49 3.91 2.82
N ASP A 119 6.10 2.97 3.68
CA ASP A 119 6.94 1.83 4.06
C ASP A 119 6.96 0.73 3.00
N GLY A 120 6.06 0.81 2.02
CA GLY A 120 5.97 -0.08 0.88
C GLY A 120 4.84 0.33 -0.06
N ILE A 121 4.85 -0.22 -1.28
CA ILE A 121 3.86 0.04 -2.31
C ILE A 121 3.27 -1.28 -2.78
N ILE A 122 1.95 -1.34 -2.93
CA ILE A 122 1.22 -2.42 -3.60
C ILE A 122 0.65 -1.84 -4.89
N MET A 123 0.91 -2.49 -6.03
CA MET A 123 0.68 -1.84 -7.31
C MET A 123 0.10 -2.79 -8.35
N ASN A 124 -0.92 -2.32 -9.06
CA ASN A 124 -1.40 -2.86 -10.32
C ASN A 124 -1.04 -1.87 -11.44
N LEU A 125 -0.43 -2.36 -12.52
CA LEU A 125 0.07 -1.53 -13.60
C LEU A 125 -1.04 -0.98 -14.50
N CYS A 126 -0.83 0.23 -15.03
CA CYS A 126 -1.59 0.67 -16.18
C CYS A 126 -1.19 -0.14 -17.44
N ARG A 127 -2.06 -0.17 -18.45
CA ARG A 127 -1.91 -1.02 -19.66
C ARG A 127 -0.62 -0.78 -20.41
N THR A 128 -0.21 0.46 -20.50
CA THR A 128 0.95 0.91 -21.27
C THR A 128 2.05 1.44 -20.35
N SER A 129 2.18 0.84 -19.16
CA SER A 129 3.23 1.24 -18.23
C SER A 129 4.60 1.03 -18.89
N GLY A 130 5.48 1.99 -18.71
CA GLY A 130 6.88 1.96 -19.15
C GLY A 130 7.75 2.58 -18.06
N ASN A 131 7.36 2.34 -16.80
CA ASN A 131 7.97 2.97 -15.64
C ASN A 131 8.97 2.06 -14.90
N GLU A 132 9.55 1.05 -15.58
CA GLU A 132 10.45 0.05 -14.97
C GLU A 132 11.64 0.69 -14.26
N GLU A 133 12.23 1.72 -14.85
CA GLU A 133 13.35 2.45 -14.24
C GLU A 133 12.93 3.17 -12.96
N GLU A 134 11.69 3.69 -12.90
CA GLU A 134 11.15 4.34 -11.71
C GLU A 134 10.89 3.32 -10.60
N TYR A 135 10.39 2.13 -10.92
CA TYR A 135 10.21 1.04 -9.94
C TYR A 135 11.54 0.63 -9.34
N LYS A 136 12.57 0.39 -10.17
CA LYS A 136 13.92 0.03 -9.74
C LYS A 136 14.52 1.11 -8.84
N ARG A 137 14.38 2.38 -9.23
CA ARG A 137 14.87 3.52 -8.47
C ARG A 137 14.26 3.58 -7.07
N ILE A 138 12.94 3.42 -6.95
CA ILE A 138 12.22 3.43 -5.68
C ILE A 138 12.63 2.25 -4.80
N GLN A 139 12.77 1.05 -5.38
CA GLN A 139 13.23 -0.13 -4.65
C GLN A 139 14.67 0.03 -4.15
N GLN A 140 15.57 0.63 -4.93
CA GLN A 140 16.95 0.94 -4.52
C GLN A 140 17.00 1.92 -3.34
N GLN A 141 16.01 2.77 -3.19
CA GLN A 141 15.86 3.66 -2.04
C GLN A 141 15.30 2.96 -0.78
N GLY A 142 15.01 1.67 -0.88
CA GLY A 142 14.53 0.85 0.24
C GLY A 142 13.02 0.81 0.42
N ILE A 143 12.23 1.28 -0.55
CA ILE A 143 10.77 1.14 -0.55
C ILE A 143 10.41 -0.11 -1.37
N PRO A 144 10.00 -1.22 -0.74
CA PRO A 144 9.61 -2.43 -1.45
C PRO A 144 8.31 -2.19 -2.25
N ILE A 145 8.27 -2.80 -3.45
CA ILE A 145 7.08 -2.79 -4.30
C ILE A 145 6.61 -4.22 -4.52
N VAL A 146 5.32 -4.47 -4.29
CA VAL A 146 4.64 -5.72 -4.60
C VAL A 146 3.63 -5.45 -5.71
N PHE A 147 3.77 -6.15 -6.81
CA PHE A 147 2.85 -6.05 -7.94
C PHE A 147 1.76 -7.11 -7.85
N PHE A 148 0.58 -6.82 -8.37
CA PHE A 148 -0.52 -7.79 -8.47
C PHE A 148 -1.29 -7.59 -9.79
N ASP A 149 -1.96 -8.64 -10.24
CA ASP A 149 -2.75 -8.70 -11.47
C ASP A 149 -1.89 -8.34 -12.69
N ARG A 150 -1.78 -7.08 -13.06
CA ARG A 150 -0.88 -6.61 -14.12
C ARG A 150 0.48 -6.28 -13.52
N VAL A 151 1.48 -6.98 -13.98
CA VAL A 151 2.82 -6.99 -13.38
C VAL A 151 3.89 -6.76 -14.45
N PRO A 152 5.09 -6.27 -14.07
CA PRO A 152 6.21 -6.19 -15.00
C PRO A 152 6.62 -7.58 -15.48
N GLU A 153 7.13 -7.66 -16.71
CA GLU A 153 7.65 -8.92 -17.29
C GLU A 153 8.87 -9.45 -16.53
N SER A 154 9.63 -8.57 -15.89
CA SER A 154 10.83 -8.95 -15.13
C SER A 154 10.53 -10.02 -14.09
N SER A 155 11.42 -11.02 -14.01
CA SER A 155 11.37 -12.05 -12.98
C SER A 155 11.85 -11.59 -11.60
N GLU A 156 12.54 -10.45 -11.53
CA GLU A 156 13.18 -9.93 -10.30
C GLU A 156 12.24 -9.14 -9.39
N VAL A 157 10.95 -9.08 -9.71
CA VAL A 157 9.97 -8.33 -8.93
C VAL A 157 9.13 -9.26 -8.04
N THR A 158 8.75 -8.79 -6.88
CA THR A 158 7.75 -9.47 -6.04
C THR A 158 6.36 -9.26 -6.65
N LYS A 159 5.69 -10.35 -7.00
CA LYS A 159 4.39 -10.30 -7.66
C LYS A 159 3.42 -11.36 -7.15
N VAL A 160 2.14 -11.01 -7.15
CA VAL A 160 1.00 -11.88 -6.83
C VAL A 160 0.14 -11.97 -8.08
N ILE A 161 0.13 -13.13 -8.71
CA ILE A 161 -0.60 -13.38 -9.97
C ILE A 161 -1.40 -14.68 -9.87
N VAL A 162 -2.40 -14.78 -10.71
CA VAL A 162 -3.09 -16.05 -11.03
C VAL A 162 -2.44 -16.58 -12.30
N ASP A 163 -2.22 -17.90 -12.37
CA ASP A 163 -1.80 -18.56 -13.60
C ASP A 163 -3.03 -18.74 -14.50
N ASP A 164 -3.30 -17.71 -15.29
CA ASP A 164 -4.49 -17.65 -16.15
C ASP A 164 -4.44 -18.71 -17.25
N TYR A 165 -3.24 -19.04 -17.75
CA TYR A 165 -3.08 -20.11 -18.74
C TYR A 165 -3.54 -21.46 -18.21
N VAL A 166 -2.98 -21.87 -17.06
CA VAL A 166 -3.33 -23.14 -16.43
C VAL A 166 -4.80 -23.17 -16.03
N LYS A 167 -5.34 -22.06 -15.52
CA LYS A 167 -6.76 -22.00 -15.12
C LYS A 167 -7.70 -22.07 -16.32
N SER A 168 -7.37 -21.40 -17.42
CA SER A 168 -8.13 -21.43 -18.65
C SER A 168 -8.07 -22.81 -19.32
N PHE A 169 -6.91 -23.45 -19.31
CA PHE A 169 -6.75 -24.83 -19.77
C PHE A 169 -7.70 -25.76 -19.01
N PHE A 170 -7.70 -25.74 -17.69
CA PHE A 170 -8.61 -26.55 -16.89
C PHE A 170 -10.09 -26.24 -17.15
N LEU A 171 -10.43 -24.99 -17.39
CA LEU A 171 -11.80 -24.60 -17.72
C LEU A 171 -12.24 -25.25 -19.05
N VAL A 172 -11.41 -25.15 -20.09
CA VAL A 172 -11.70 -25.75 -21.40
C VAL A 172 -11.73 -27.26 -21.30
N GLU A 173 -10.79 -27.89 -20.61
CA GLU A 173 -10.79 -29.33 -20.36
C GLU A 173 -12.08 -29.80 -19.66
N HIS A 174 -12.53 -29.03 -18.65
CA HIS A 174 -13.80 -29.33 -17.99
C HIS A 174 -14.99 -29.27 -18.95
N LEU A 175 -15.06 -28.23 -19.80
CA LEU A 175 -16.13 -28.12 -20.80
C LEU A 175 -16.14 -29.31 -21.76
N ILE A 176 -14.98 -29.77 -22.21
CA ILE A 176 -14.84 -30.96 -23.07
C ILE A 176 -15.30 -32.22 -22.34
N ARG A 177 -14.88 -32.44 -21.10
CA ARG A 177 -15.25 -33.59 -20.28
C ARG A 177 -16.76 -33.72 -20.05
N ILE A 178 -17.46 -32.58 -19.89
CA ILE A 178 -18.94 -32.57 -19.78
C ILE A 178 -19.66 -32.60 -21.13
N GLY A 179 -18.93 -32.92 -22.23
CA GLY A 179 -19.48 -33.18 -23.56
C GLY A 179 -19.74 -31.91 -24.41
N ARG A 180 -19.24 -30.75 -24.04
CA ARG A 180 -19.34 -29.53 -24.86
C ARG A 180 -18.36 -29.64 -26.02
N ARG A 181 -18.87 -29.54 -27.26
CA ARG A 181 -18.07 -29.66 -28.49
C ARG A 181 -17.98 -28.36 -29.29
N SER A 182 -18.86 -27.40 -28.99
CA SER A 182 -18.82 -26.09 -29.58
C SER A 182 -18.56 -25.07 -28.47
N ILE A 183 -17.33 -24.58 -28.41
CA ILE A 183 -16.86 -23.68 -27.36
C ILE A 183 -16.45 -22.39 -28.05
N VAL A 184 -16.96 -21.25 -27.56
CA VAL A 184 -16.61 -19.91 -28.05
C VAL A 184 -15.84 -19.20 -26.94
N HIS A 185 -14.70 -18.63 -27.33
CA HIS A 185 -13.90 -17.79 -26.46
C HIS A 185 -14.09 -16.32 -26.86
N LEU A 186 -14.48 -15.48 -25.89
CA LEU A 186 -14.51 -14.04 -26.05
C LEU A 186 -13.19 -13.47 -25.52
N GLN A 187 -12.29 -13.15 -26.44
CA GLN A 187 -10.98 -12.63 -26.11
C GLN A 187 -11.08 -11.14 -25.74
N GLY A 188 -10.32 -10.74 -24.71
CA GLY A 188 -10.09 -9.34 -24.41
C GLY A 188 -9.02 -8.72 -25.32
N PRO A 189 -8.68 -7.45 -25.11
CA PRO A 189 -7.64 -6.77 -25.89
C PRO A 189 -6.27 -7.43 -25.76
N ASP A 190 -5.51 -7.52 -26.86
CA ASP A 190 -4.23 -8.24 -26.98
C ASP A 190 -3.07 -7.70 -26.12
N TYR A 191 -3.25 -6.54 -25.50
CA TYR A 191 -2.24 -5.91 -24.65
C TYR A 191 -2.35 -6.24 -23.16
N ILE A 192 -3.27 -7.12 -22.77
CA ILE A 192 -3.40 -7.57 -21.38
C ILE A 192 -2.79 -8.96 -21.26
N LEU A 193 -1.67 -9.09 -20.55
CA LEU A 193 -0.93 -10.36 -20.38
C LEU A 193 -1.80 -11.53 -19.93
N SER A 194 -2.74 -11.29 -19.01
CA SER A 194 -3.69 -12.28 -18.55
C SER A 194 -4.66 -12.77 -19.65
N LEU A 195 -4.73 -12.09 -20.79
CA LEU A 195 -5.62 -12.42 -21.90
C LEU A 195 -4.86 -12.96 -23.12
N ILE A 196 -3.57 -12.67 -23.27
CA ILE A 196 -2.75 -13.11 -24.41
C ILE A 196 -2.51 -14.63 -24.37
N HIS A 197 -2.26 -15.18 -23.19
CA HIS A 197 -1.93 -16.59 -23.04
C HIS A 197 -3.13 -17.55 -23.06
N ILE A 198 -4.35 -17.04 -23.12
CA ILE A 198 -5.59 -17.86 -23.19
C ILE A 198 -5.89 -18.31 -24.63
N SER A 199 -5.31 -17.69 -25.64
CA SER A 199 -5.75 -17.78 -27.04
C SER A 199 -4.73 -18.34 -28.03
N GLU A 200 -3.65 -18.99 -27.60
CA GLU A 200 -2.84 -19.71 -28.58
C GLU A 200 -3.62 -20.93 -29.11
N PRO A 201 -3.95 -20.96 -30.41
CA PRO A 201 -4.63 -22.11 -30.99
C PRO A 201 -3.64 -23.28 -31.06
N THR A 202 -3.95 -24.36 -30.40
CA THR A 202 -3.36 -25.68 -30.66
C THR A 202 -3.84 -26.26 -31.98
#